data_1e31277da85247b6576e7bb71d6bd9db
#
_entry.id   1e31277da85247b6576e7bb71d6bd9db
#
_cell.length_a   1.000
_cell.length_b   1.000
_cell.length_c   1.000
_cell.angle_alpha   90.00
_cell.angle_beta   90.00
_cell.angle_gamma   90.00
#
_symmetry.space_group_name_H-M   'P 1'
#
loop_
_entity.id
_entity.type
_entity.pdbx_description
1 polymer ?
#
loop_
_entity_poly.entity_id
_entity_poly.type
_entity_poly.pdbx_seq_one_letter_code
_entity_poly.pdbx_strand_id
1 'polypeptide(L)'
;MFVLLSISILAHLAKFFVTVACMRTFSNKYDKIGTWSFHAFQILLSHSILGVLRFGAPFLTSATSVAKYLRIFYNWYSMIVDVISLALFTAGILQGYGIRERVWLTVFSVSILPIFSHLQPKRKETQIRRHQLFMNITITLQLLMIMLVGLRNSNYNVISLIISYIFERFFIDEFSYYYDIPSTDLAQYSLCFVEIFMVSTLNEI
;
A
#
# COMPACT_ATOMS: atom_id res chain seq x y z
N MET A 1 20.44 -17.45 6.17
CA MET A 1 19.68 -16.48 7.00
C MET A 1 20.16 -15.03 6.78
N PHE A 2 21.43 -14.70 6.92
CA PHE A 2 21.94 -13.31 6.72
C PHE A 2 21.68 -12.74 5.33
N VAL A 3 21.86 -13.51 4.27
CA VAL A 3 21.62 -13.07 2.87
C VAL A 3 20.15 -12.67 2.67
N LEU A 4 19.20 -13.45 3.14
CA LEU A 4 17.77 -13.14 3.02
C LEU A 4 17.38 -11.86 3.75
N LEU A 5 17.91 -11.65 4.98
CA LEU A 5 17.68 -10.42 5.73
C LEU A 5 18.23 -9.19 5.00
N SER A 6 19.40 -9.31 4.35
CA SER A 6 19.99 -8.23 3.56
C SER A 6 19.16 -7.88 2.33
N ILE A 7 18.57 -8.87 1.66
CA ILE A 7 17.68 -8.66 0.51
C ILE A 7 16.41 -7.90 0.95
N SER A 8 15.81 -8.29 2.08
CA SER A 8 14.64 -7.59 2.60
C SER A 8 14.91 -6.13 2.99
N ILE A 9 16.09 -5.85 3.55
CA ILE A 9 16.51 -4.46 3.81
C ILE A 9 16.62 -3.68 2.52
N LEU A 10 17.24 -4.25 1.48
CA LEU A 10 17.38 -3.60 0.17
C LEU A 10 16.02 -3.31 -0.48
N ALA A 11 15.07 -4.23 -0.39
CA ALA A 11 13.73 -4.04 -0.91
C ALA A 11 13.01 -2.85 -0.23
N HIS A 12 13.10 -2.76 1.10
CA HIS A 12 12.53 -1.63 1.85
C HIS A 12 13.27 -0.31 1.59
N LEU A 13 14.59 -0.34 1.40
CA LEU A 13 15.35 0.84 1.00
C LEU A 13 14.99 1.31 -0.41
N ALA A 14 14.84 0.40 -1.37
CA ALA A 14 14.38 0.75 -2.71
C ALA A 14 13.02 1.45 -2.65
N LYS A 15 12.06 0.87 -1.92
CA LYS A 15 10.75 1.48 -1.71
C LYS A 15 10.85 2.84 -1.03
N PHE A 16 11.69 2.99 0.00
CA PHE A 16 11.91 4.27 0.68
C PHE A 16 12.33 5.36 -0.31
N PHE A 17 13.34 5.10 -1.16
CA PHE A 17 13.81 6.09 -2.13
C PHE A 17 12.74 6.40 -3.19
N VAL A 18 12.01 5.40 -3.67
CA VAL A 18 10.91 5.60 -4.63
C VAL A 18 9.81 6.45 -3.99
N THR A 19 9.37 6.13 -2.77
CA THR A 19 8.35 6.91 -2.06
C THR A 19 8.79 8.36 -1.86
N VAL A 20 10.04 8.61 -1.47
CA VAL A 20 10.58 9.99 -1.32
C VAL A 20 10.57 10.73 -2.67
N ALA A 21 11.00 10.06 -3.75
CA ALA A 21 10.96 10.64 -5.09
C ALA A 21 9.52 10.97 -5.53
N CYS A 22 8.58 10.06 -5.30
CA CYS A 22 7.16 10.25 -5.57
C CYS A 22 6.59 11.43 -4.77
N MET A 23 6.88 11.52 -3.48
CA MET A 23 6.46 12.64 -2.63
C MET A 23 7.00 13.97 -3.12
N ARG A 24 8.28 14.02 -3.53
CA ARG A 24 8.91 15.23 -4.05
C ARG A 24 8.27 15.69 -5.37
N THR A 25 8.01 14.76 -6.26
CA THR A 25 7.34 15.03 -7.54
C THR A 25 5.92 15.54 -7.32
N PHE A 26 5.19 14.93 -6.38
CA PHE A 26 3.82 15.28 -6.04
C PHE A 26 3.72 16.60 -5.27
N SER A 27 4.68 16.91 -4.37
CA SER A 27 4.68 18.12 -3.54
C SER A 27 4.57 19.41 -4.36
N ASN A 28 5.11 19.42 -5.58
CA ASN A 28 5.02 20.59 -6.47
C ASN A 28 3.59 20.88 -6.96
N LYS A 29 2.66 19.94 -6.80
CA LYS A 29 1.24 20.09 -7.21
C LYS A 29 0.25 20.00 -6.03
N TYR A 30 0.76 19.95 -4.81
CA TYR A 30 -0.01 19.67 -3.59
C TYR A 30 -1.26 20.54 -3.43
N ASP A 31 -1.17 21.85 -3.77
CA ASP A 31 -2.28 22.80 -3.62
C ASP A 31 -3.49 22.48 -4.50
N LYS A 32 -3.32 21.64 -5.54
CA LYS A 32 -4.38 21.33 -6.50
C LYS A 32 -5.12 20.01 -6.22
N ILE A 33 -4.46 19.00 -5.63
CA ILE A 33 -4.96 17.62 -5.60
C ILE A 33 -5.31 17.14 -4.18
N GLY A 34 -5.20 18.03 -3.18
CA GLY A 34 -5.61 17.71 -1.80
C GLY A 34 -4.60 16.90 -0.98
N THR A 35 -4.87 16.83 0.31
CA THR A 35 -3.97 16.30 1.34
C THR A 35 -3.95 14.76 1.40
N TRP A 36 -4.99 14.08 0.89
CA TRP A 36 -5.20 12.64 1.07
C TRP A 36 -4.10 11.78 0.44
N SER A 37 -3.78 12.04 -0.82
CA SER A 37 -2.72 11.30 -1.52
C SER A 37 -1.36 11.51 -0.88
N PHE A 38 -1.08 12.71 -0.37
CA PHE A 38 0.16 12.99 0.35
C PHE A 38 0.26 12.19 1.65
N HIS A 39 -0.83 12.09 2.40
CA HIS A 39 -0.87 11.24 3.61
C HIS A 39 -0.68 9.76 3.28
N ALA A 40 -1.18 9.28 2.14
CA ALA A 40 -0.91 7.92 1.70
C ALA A 40 0.59 7.65 1.50
N PHE A 41 1.30 8.57 0.83
CA PHE A 41 2.77 8.47 0.69
C PHE A 41 3.50 8.55 2.02
N GLN A 42 3.06 9.39 2.97
CA GLN A 42 3.64 9.44 4.31
C GLN A 42 3.52 8.10 5.05
N ILE A 43 2.37 7.42 4.93
CA ILE A 43 2.14 6.11 5.51
C ILE A 43 3.05 5.06 4.86
N LEU A 44 3.17 5.07 3.52
CA LEU A 44 4.07 4.17 2.78
C LEU A 44 5.53 4.40 3.13
N LEU A 45 5.96 5.66 3.29
CA LEU A 45 7.30 6.03 3.74
C LEU A 45 7.59 5.49 5.14
N SER A 46 6.67 5.70 6.08
CA SER A 46 6.79 5.20 7.44
C SER A 46 6.88 3.67 7.49
N HIS A 47 6.13 2.98 6.62
CA HIS A 47 6.21 1.53 6.47
C HIS A 47 7.60 1.07 5.96
N SER A 48 8.16 1.78 4.99
CA SER A 48 9.49 1.47 4.46
C SER A 48 10.57 1.63 5.53
N ILE A 49 10.53 2.72 6.30
CA ILE A 49 11.44 2.96 7.43
C ILE A 49 11.32 1.85 8.48
N LEU A 50 10.09 1.52 8.85
CA LEU A 50 9.84 0.46 9.83
C LEU A 50 10.32 -0.91 9.34
N GLY A 51 10.22 -1.18 8.04
CA GLY A 51 10.76 -2.38 7.41
C GLY A 51 12.28 -2.46 7.52
N VAL A 52 12.98 -1.38 7.19
CA VAL A 52 14.44 -1.29 7.36
C VAL A 52 14.84 -1.54 8.82
N LEU A 53 14.14 -0.92 9.77
CA LEU A 53 14.40 -1.12 11.21
C LEU A 53 14.15 -2.58 11.64
N ARG A 54 13.04 -3.18 11.19
CA ARG A 54 12.70 -4.57 11.53
C ARG A 54 13.75 -5.56 11.04
N PHE A 55 14.13 -5.46 9.75
CA PHE A 55 15.07 -6.41 9.15
C PHE A 55 16.51 -6.07 9.49
N GLY A 56 16.82 -4.82 9.83
CA GLY A 56 18.13 -4.36 10.31
C GLY A 56 18.39 -4.64 11.79
N ALA A 57 17.36 -4.76 12.62
CA ALA A 57 17.51 -4.96 14.05
C ALA A 57 18.43 -6.15 14.45
N PRO A 58 18.35 -7.33 13.79
CA PRO A 58 19.24 -8.46 14.10
C PRO A 58 20.75 -8.16 13.89
N PHE A 59 21.08 -7.16 13.05
CA PHE A 59 22.46 -6.75 12.82
C PHE A 59 22.94 -5.70 13.83
N LEU A 60 22.02 -4.93 14.41
CA LEU A 60 22.34 -3.78 15.26
C LEU A 60 22.27 -4.11 16.75
N THR A 61 21.44 -5.06 17.15
CA THR A 61 21.20 -5.35 18.56
C THR A 61 21.21 -6.85 18.84
N SER A 62 21.91 -7.26 19.92
CA SER A 62 21.81 -8.59 20.51
C SER A 62 20.52 -8.79 21.33
N ALA A 63 19.72 -7.73 21.52
CA ALA A 63 18.50 -7.75 22.32
C ALA A 63 17.34 -8.40 21.55
N THR A 64 17.12 -9.68 21.78
CA THR A 64 16.03 -10.48 21.17
C THR A 64 14.63 -9.92 21.42
N SER A 65 14.42 -9.24 22.55
CA SER A 65 13.16 -8.58 22.90
C SER A 65 12.83 -7.42 21.95
N VAL A 66 13.77 -6.56 21.61
CA VAL A 66 13.57 -5.43 20.70
C VAL A 66 13.19 -5.93 19.30
N ALA A 67 13.91 -6.91 18.78
CA ALA A 67 13.60 -7.51 17.48
C ALA A 67 12.20 -8.15 17.44
N LYS A 68 11.77 -8.77 18.56
CA LYS A 68 10.41 -9.34 18.69
C LYS A 68 9.33 -8.25 18.65
N TYR A 69 9.49 -7.16 19.40
CA TYR A 69 8.53 -6.04 19.39
C TYR A 69 8.45 -5.36 18.02
N LEU A 70 9.59 -5.09 17.39
CA LEU A 70 9.62 -4.53 16.04
C LEU A 70 8.91 -5.42 15.03
N ARG A 71 9.07 -6.74 15.13
CA ARG A 71 8.37 -7.69 14.26
C ARG A 71 6.86 -7.64 14.46
N ILE A 72 6.38 -7.62 15.70
CA ILE A 72 4.94 -7.56 16.01
C ILE A 72 4.36 -6.26 15.50
N PHE A 73 5.02 -5.14 15.79
CA PHE A 73 4.57 -3.81 15.39
C PHE A 73 4.57 -3.66 13.87
N TYR A 74 5.62 -4.11 13.17
CA TYR A 74 5.67 -4.09 11.71
C TYR A 74 4.52 -4.88 11.09
N ASN A 75 4.27 -6.12 11.56
CA ASN A 75 3.21 -6.95 11.01
C ASN A 75 1.83 -6.30 11.19
N TRP A 76 1.59 -5.69 12.33
CA TRP A 76 0.37 -4.95 12.61
C TRP A 76 0.25 -3.70 11.72
N TYR A 77 1.34 -2.95 11.60
CA TYR A 77 1.37 -1.73 10.77
C TYR A 77 1.23 -2.02 9.28
N SER A 78 1.89 -3.06 8.76
CA SER A 78 1.74 -3.50 7.36
C SER A 78 0.28 -3.72 6.98
N MET A 79 -0.47 -4.41 7.82
CA MET A 79 -1.88 -4.64 7.57
C MET A 79 -2.71 -3.35 7.48
N ILE A 80 -2.39 -2.36 8.32
CA ILE A 80 -3.03 -1.04 8.25
C ILE A 80 -2.67 -0.34 6.96
N VAL A 81 -1.40 -0.39 6.57
CA VAL A 81 -0.88 0.23 5.35
C VAL A 81 -1.57 -0.30 4.10
N ASP A 82 -1.75 -1.62 4.01
CA ASP A 82 -2.41 -2.28 2.87
C ASP A 82 -3.84 -1.77 2.63
N VAL A 83 -4.54 -1.38 3.69
CA VAL A 83 -5.93 -0.89 3.60
C VAL A 83 -5.98 0.62 3.43
N ILE A 84 -5.26 1.35 4.30
CA ILE A 84 -5.40 2.81 4.38
C ILE A 84 -4.75 3.50 3.19
N SER A 85 -3.61 3.01 2.70
CA SER A 85 -2.91 3.69 1.60
C SER A 85 -3.77 3.77 0.34
N LEU A 86 -4.39 2.66 -0.08
CA LEU A 86 -5.27 2.65 -1.25
C LEU A 86 -6.53 3.49 -1.00
N ALA A 87 -7.11 3.45 0.20
CA ALA A 87 -8.28 4.25 0.54
C ALA A 87 -8.01 5.77 0.43
N LEU A 88 -6.84 6.20 0.91
CA LEU A 88 -6.39 7.59 0.82
C LEU A 88 -6.10 8.01 -0.63
N PHE A 89 -5.45 7.15 -1.42
CA PHE A 89 -5.21 7.41 -2.84
C PHE A 89 -6.53 7.51 -3.60
N THR A 90 -7.47 6.59 -3.35
CA THR A 90 -8.79 6.62 -3.97
C THR A 90 -9.51 7.93 -3.65
N ALA A 91 -9.52 8.33 -2.37
CA ALA A 91 -10.13 9.59 -1.95
C ALA A 91 -9.47 10.80 -2.64
N GLY A 92 -8.13 10.83 -2.71
CA GLY A 92 -7.38 11.89 -3.38
C GLY A 92 -7.68 11.99 -4.88
N ILE A 93 -7.73 10.87 -5.59
CA ILE A 93 -8.06 10.81 -7.02
C ILE A 93 -9.51 11.29 -7.24
N LEU A 94 -10.48 10.79 -6.47
CA LEU A 94 -11.87 11.19 -6.59
C LEU A 94 -12.05 12.69 -6.27
N GLN A 95 -11.37 13.19 -5.27
CA GLN A 95 -11.37 14.62 -4.94
C GLN A 95 -10.76 15.45 -6.07
N GLY A 96 -9.62 15.03 -6.62
CA GLY A 96 -8.93 15.70 -7.71
C GLY A 96 -9.81 15.84 -8.97
N TYR A 97 -10.63 14.85 -9.26
CA TYR A 97 -11.64 14.91 -10.36
C TYR A 97 -12.93 15.65 -9.98
N GLY A 98 -12.98 16.32 -8.84
CA GLY A 98 -14.14 17.09 -8.43
C GLY A 98 -15.38 16.27 -8.07
N ILE A 99 -15.20 15.00 -7.72
CA ILE A 99 -16.30 14.15 -7.23
C ILE A 99 -16.84 14.72 -5.92
N ARG A 100 -18.16 14.69 -5.76
CA ARG A 100 -18.85 15.23 -4.57
C ARG A 100 -18.25 14.65 -3.29
N GLU A 101 -18.05 15.49 -2.31
CA GLU A 101 -17.43 15.15 -1.01
C GLU A 101 -18.07 13.94 -0.34
N ARG A 102 -19.40 13.87 -0.33
CA ARG A 102 -20.13 12.73 0.25
C ARG A 102 -19.75 11.39 -0.37
N VAL A 103 -19.47 11.36 -1.68
CA VAL A 103 -19.14 10.13 -2.40
C VAL A 103 -17.75 9.62 -1.99
N TRP A 104 -16.71 10.46 -2.09
CA TRP A 104 -15.37 10.01 -1.75
C TRP A 104 -15.19 9.76 -0.25
N LEU A 105 -15.88 10.50 0.64
CA LEU A 105 -15.92 10.18 2.08
C LEU A 105 -16.58 8.82 2.34
N THR A 106 -17.67 8.50 1.65
CA THR A 106 -18.33 7.20 1.77
C THR A 106 -17.41 6.08 1.30
N VAL A 107 -16.77 6.24 0.14
CA VAL A 107 -15.81 5.26 -0.39
C VAL A 107 -14.66 5.06 0.61
N PHE A 108 -14.08 6.13 1.12
CA PHE A 108 -13.03 6.07 2.13
C PHE A 108 -13.49 5.33 3.39
N SER A 109 -14.66 5.70 3.94
CA SER A 109 -15.20 5.09 5.15
C SER A 109 -15.46 3.60 5.00
N VAL A 110 -16.03 3.17 3.86
CA VAL A 110 -16.26 1.75 3.56
C VAL A 110 -14.93 1.00 3.41
N SER A 111 -13.93 1.65 2.80
CA SER A 111 -12.62 1.05 2.54
C SER A 111 -11.84 0.73 3.81
N ILE A 112 -12.02 1.48 4.89
CA ILE A 112 -11.32 1.22 6.16
C ILE A 112 -12.05 0.22 7.08
N LEU A 113 -13.29 -0.17 6.76
CA LEU A 113 -14.05 -1.13 7.58
C LEU A 113 -13.33 -2.48 7.80
N PRO A 114 -12.57 -3.04 6.85
CA PRO A 114 -11.82 -4.27 7.08
C PRO A 114 -10.86 -4.21 8.28
N ILE A 115 -10.30 -3.03 8.60
CA ILE A 115 -9.40 -2.85 9.75
C ILE A 115 -10.12 -3.21 11.05
N PHE A 116 -11.36 -2.75 11.22
CA PHE A 116 -12.14 -3.04 12.43
C PHE A 116 -12.44 -4.53 12.57
N SER A 117 -12.68 -5.22 11.46
CA SER A 117 -12.87 -6.67 11.48
C SER A 117 -11.59 -7.42 11.86
N HIS A 118 -10.42 -6.83 11.65
CA HIS A 118 -9.14 -7.42 12.03
C HIS A 118 -8.80 -7.26 13.51
N LEU A 119 -9.31 -6.26 14.17
CA LEU A 119 -9.06 -5.99 15.59
C LEU A 119 -9.78 -6.97 16.53
N GLN A 120 -10.69 -7.81 16.02
CA GLN A 120 -11.39 -8.80 16.86
C GLN A 120 -10.46 -9.94 17.30
N PRO A 121 -10.36 -10.21 18.62
CA PRO A 121 -9.51 -11.28 19.13
C PRO A 121 -10.11 -12.67 18.81
N LYS A 122 -9.25 -13.67 18.62
CA LYS A 122 -9.57 -15.10 18.42
C LYS A 122 -10.38 -15.39 17.14
N ARG A 123 -9.68 -15.54 16.01
CA ARG A 123 -10.32 -15.90 14.76
C ARG A 123 -10.30 -17.39 14.51
N LYS A 124 -11.47 -17.96 14.24
CA LYS A 124 -11.61 -19.25 13.59
C LYS A 124 -11.17 -19.11 12.12
N GLU A 125 -10.70 -20.18 11.50
CA GLU A 125 -10.24 -20.20 10.11
C GLU A 125 -11.29 -19.64 9.11
N THR A 126 -12.56 -19.92 9.35
CA THR A 126 -13.69 -19.36 8.59
C THR A 126 -13.79 -17.84 8.66
N GLN A 127 -13.37 -17.22 9.78
CA GLN A 127 -13.37 -15.76 9.93
C GLN A 127 -12.20 -15.13 9.16
N ILE A 128 -11.05 -15.79 9.11
CA ILE A 128 -9.88 -15.33 8.33
C ILE A 128 -10.26 -15.28 6.86
N ARG A 129 -10.87 -16.34 6.32
CA ARG A 129 -11.31 -16.41 4.93
C ARG A 129 -12.37 -15.33 4.59
N ARG A 130 -13.33 -15.12 5.48
CA ARG A 130 -14.33 -14.02 5.30
C ARG A 130 -13.69 -12.63 5.30
N HIS A 131 -12.72 -12.42 6.17
CA HIS A 131 -11.99 -11.15 6.22
C HIS A 131 -11.21 -10.91 4.93
N GLN A 132 -10.47 -11.89 4.42
CA GLN A 132 -9.76 -11.79 3.15
C GLN A 132 -10.71 -11.51 1.98
N LEU A 133 -11.87 -12.19 1.93
CA LEU A 133 -12.89 -11.94 0.92
C LEU A 133 -13.39 -10.49 1.00
N PHE A 134 -13.69 -10.00 2.20
CA PHE A 134 -14.16 -8.63 2.42
C PHE A 134 -13.10 -7.60 2.01
N MET A 135 -11.83 -7.82 2.36
CA MET A 135 -10.70 -7.01 1.90
C MET A 135 -10.62 -6.96 0.37
N ASN A 136 -10.67 -8.11 -0.29
CA ASN A 136 -10.57 -8.18 -1.74
C ASN A 136 -11.74 -7.49 -2.44
N ILE A 137 -12.97 -7.61 -1.90
CA ILE A 137 -14.15 -6.91 -2.43
C ILE A 137 -13.95 -5.39 -2.32
N THR A 138 -13.53 -4.89 -1.15
CA THR A 138 -13.35 -3.44 -0.97
C THR A 138 -12.24 -2.88 -1.85
N ILE A 139 -11.14 -3.60 -2.03
CA ILE A 139 -10.05 -3.23 -2.94
C ILE A 139 -10.56 -3.20 -4.39
N THR A 140 -11.24 -4.25 -4.83
CA THR A 140 -11.79 -4.33 -6.20
C THR A 140 -12.74 -3.17 -6.49
N LEU A 141 -13.61 -2.82 -5.55
CA LEU A 141 -14.52 -1.67 -5.69
C LEU A 141 -13.76 -0.36 -5.81
N GLN A 142 -12.70 -0.15 -5.03
CA GLN A 142 -11.86 1.05 -5.12
C GLN A 142 -11.17 1.14 -6.49
N LEU A 143 -10.55 0.05 -6.95
CA LEU A 143 -9.89 0.01 -8.26
C LEU A 143 -10.89 0.26 -9.39
N LEU A 144 -12.11 -0.30 -9.31
CA LEU A 144 -13.18 -0.05 -10.28
C LEU A 144 -13.58 1.44 -10.29
N MET A 145 -13.72 2.06 -9.13
CA MET A 145 -14.05 3.49 -9.03
C MET A 145 -12.95 4.36 -9.64
N ILE A 146 -11.69 4.08 -9.33
CA ILE A 146 -10.52 4.78 -9.92
C ILE A 146 -10.55 4.61 -11.45
N MET A 147 -10.78 3.40 -11.94
CA MET A 147 -10.84 3.11 -13.37
C MET A 147 -11.95 3.91 -14.06
N LEU A 148 -13.17 3.85 -13.55
CA LEU A 148 -14.32 4.53 -14.16
C LEU A 148 -14.13 6.04 -14.21
N VAL A 149 -13.65 6.64 -13.12
CA VAL A 149 -13.45 8.08 -13.04
C VAL A 149 -12.25 8.51 -13.89
N GLY A 150 -11.14 7.78 -13.84
CA GLY A 150 -9.96 8.10 -14.64
C GLY A 150 -10.22 8.00 -16.14
N LEU A 151 -10.82 6.90 -16.63
CA LEU A 151 -11.14 6.72 -18.05
C LEU A 151 -12.15 7.76 -18.54
N ARG A 152 -13.14 8.12 -17.73
CA ARG A 152 -14.10 9.19 -18.08
C ARG A 152 -13.40 10.53 -18.30
N ASN A 153 -12.29 10.78 -17.61
CA ASN A 153 -11.50 12.00 -17.72
C ASN A 153 -10.27 11.83 -18.65
N SER A 154 -10.23 10.77 -19.46
CA SER A 154 -9.15 10.48 -20.41
C SER A 154 -7.76 10.29 -19.78
N ASN A 155 -7.71 9.95 -18.48
CA ASN A 155 -6.47 9.60 -17.79
C ASN A 155 -6.18 8.11 -17.95
N TYR A 156 -5.32 7.76 -18.90
CA TYR A 156 -4.98 6.36 -19.21
C TYR A 156 -3.93 5.77 -18.28
N ASN A 157 -3.20 6.58 -17.48
CA ASN A 157 -2.25 6.10 -16.48
C ASN A 157 -2.93 5.26 -15.40
N VAL A 158 -4.23 5.45 -15.20
CA VAL A 158 -5.07 4.62 -14.33
C VAL A 158 -5.01 3.14 -14.69
N ILE A 159 -4.88 2.78 -15.96
CA ILE A 159 -4.81 1.38 -16.41
C ILE A 159 -3.51 0.75 -15.88
N SER A 160 -2.38 1.43 -16.03
CA SER A 160 -1.09 0.95 -15.54
C SER A 160 -1.07 0.83 -14.01
N LEU A 161 -1.69 1.78 -13.31
CA LEU A 161 -1.88 1.72 -11.86
C LEU A 161 -2.67 0.48 -11.44
N ILE A 162 -3.81 0.22 -12.09
CA ILE A 162 -4.69 -0.91 -11.76
C ILE A 162 -3.98 -2.24 -12.03
N ILE A 163 -3.30 -2.37 -13.18
CA ILE A 163 -2.54 -3.59 -13.52
C ILE A 163 -1.46 -3.84 -12.47
N SER A 164 -0.69 -2.80 -12.09
CA SER A 164 0.36 -2.93 -11.08
C SER A 164 -0.19 -3.33 -9.71
N TYR A 165 -1.34 -2.76 -9.32
CA TYR A 165 -1.97 -3.09 -8.04
C TYR A 165 -2.57 -4.49 -8.04
N ILE A 166 -3.21 -4.93 -9.13
CA ILE A 166 -3.74 -6.29 -9.29
C ILE A 166 -2.59 -7.29 -9.23
N PHE A 167 -1.46 -7.01 -9.90
CA PHE A 167 -0.27 -7.85 -9.85
C PHE A 167 0.24 -7.98 -8.41
N GLU A 168 0.43 -6.86 -7.72
CA GLU A 168 0.89 -6.82 -6.33
C GLU A 168 -0.04 -7.61 -5.42
N ARG A 169 -1.34 -7.47 -5.56
CA ARG A 169 -2.30 -8.03 -4.62
C ARG A 169 -2.63 -9.50 -4.84
N PHE A 170 -2.69 -9.94 -6.11
CA PHE A 170 -3.25 -11.24 -6.45
C PHE A 170 -2.24 -12.22 -7.05
N PHE A 171 -1.13 -11.74 -7.60
CA PHE A 171 -0.17 -12.58 -8.31
C PHE A 171 1.20 -12.70 -7.63
N ILE A 172 1.51 -11.86 -6.65
CA ILE A 172 2.81 -11.85 -5.97
C ILE A 172 3.13 -13.19 -5.32
N ASP A 173 2.18 -13.82 -4.64
CA ASP A 173 2.41 -15.08 -3.93
C ASP A 173 2.70 -16.24 -4.91
N GLU A 174 1.98 -16.30 -6.05
CA GLU A 174 2.23 -17.29 -7.09
C GLU A 174 3.60 -17.07 -7.74
N PHE A 175 3.94 -15.81 -8.03
CA PHE A 175 5.20 -15.43 -8.63
C PHE A 175 6.38 -15.73 -7.69
N SER A 176 6.22 -15.43 -6.40
CA SER A 176 7.14 -15.75 -5.32
C SER A 176 7.44 -17.26 -5.27
N TYR A 177 6.39 -18.06 -5.30
CA TYR A 177 6.52 -19.53 -5.29
C TYR A 177 7.24 -20.06 -6.53
N TYR A 178 6.90 -19.53 -7.72
CA TYR A 178 7.47 -20.00 -8.98
C TYR A 178 8.96 -19.68 -9.13
N TYR A 179 9.41 -18.52 -8.64
CA TYR A 179 10.79 -18.05 -8.79
C TYR A 179 11.63 -18.18 -7.52
N ASP A 180 11.12 -18.79 -6.47
CA ASP A 180 11.79 -18.96 -5.16
C ASP A 180 12.31 -17.63 -4.57
N ILE A 181 11.54 -16.55 -4.74
CA ILE A 181 11.83 -15.23 -4.20
C ILE A 181 10.88 -14.98 -3.01
N PRO A 182 11.35 -14.45 -1.86
CA PRO A 182 10.47 -14.12 -0.75
C PRO A 182 9.34 -13.17 -1.16
N SER A 183 8.08 -13.55 -0.93
CA SER A 183 6.90 -12.75 -1.34
C SER A 183 6.90 -11.36 -0.70
N THR A 184 7.42 -11.24 0.52
CA THR A 184 7.55 -9.96 1.22
C THR A 184 8.46 -8.97 0.49
N ASP A 185 9.54 -9.46 -0.11
CA ASP A 185 10.51 -8.61 -0.81
C ASP A 185 9.97 -8.22 -2.20
N LEU A 186 9.37 -9.19 -2.89
CA LEU A 186 8.75 -8.97 -4.19
C LEU A 186 7.58 -7.97 -4.08
N ALA A 187 6.79 -8.04 -3.00
CA ALA A 187 5.72 -7.08 -2.72
C ALA A 187 6.27 -5.65 -2.57
N GLN A 188 7.42 -5.44 -1.90
CA GLN A 188 7.99 -4.09 -1.78
C GLN A 188 8.42 -3.53 -3.13
N TYR A 189 9.02 -4.34 -4.00
CA TYR A 189 9.36 -3.90 -5.36
C TYR A 189 8.12 -3.62 -6.21
N SER A 190 7.08 -4.46 -6.11
CA SER A 190 5.82 -4.24 -6.81
C SER A 190 5.13 -2.95 -6.36
N LEU A 191 5.15 -2.65 -5.06
CA LEU A 191 4.63 -1.39 -4.52
C LEU A 191 5.36 -0.16 -5.07
N CYS A 192 6.65 -0.26 -5.41
CA CYS A 192 7.36 0.83 -6.08
C CYS A 192 6.69 1.21 -7.41
N PHE A 193 6.28 0.22 -8.22
CA PHE A 193 5.56 0.48 -9.47
C PHE A 193 4.18 1.08 -9.22
N VAL A 194 3.46 0.58 -8.21
CA VAL A 194 2.16 1.15 -7.81
C VAL A 194 2.33 2.63 -7.45
N GLU A 195 3.33 3.00 -6.66
CA GLU A 195 3.60 4.39 -6.26
C GLU A 195 3.94 5.28 -7.46
N ILE A 196 4.76 4.80 -8.40
CA ILE A 196 5.13 5.53 -9.62
C ILE A 196 3.88 5.78 -10.49
N PHE A 197 3.06 4.76 -10.74
CA PHE A 197 1.85 4.92 -11.53
C PHE A 197 0.78 5.73 -10.80
N MET A 198 0.77 5.72 -9.47
CA MET A 198 -0.09 6.60 -8.68
C MET A 198 0.28 8.07 -8.91
N VAL A 199 1.57 8.41 -8.82
CA VAL A 199 2.03 9.79 -9.12
C VAL A 199 1.72 10.17 -10.56
N SER A 200 1.93 9.26 -11.52
CA SER A 200 1.58 9.51 -12.93
C SER A 200 0.09 9.80 -13.10
N THR A 201 -0.76 9.01 -12.44
CA THR A 201 -2.22 9.21 -12.43
C THR A 201 -2.62 10.56 -11.83
N LEU A 202 -2.02 10.92 -10.68
CA LEU A 202 -2.29 12.19 -9.99
C LEU A 202 -1.76 13.41 -10.75
N ASN A 203 -0.73 13.23 -11.55
CA ASN A 203 -0.15 14.32 -12.35
C ASN A 203 -1.01 14.71 -13.58
N GLU A 204 -1.92 13.82 -14.00
CA GLU A 204 -2.87 14.09 -15.08
C GLU A 204 -4.19 14.73 -14.59
N ILE A 205 -4.40 14.83 -13.28
CA ILE A 205 -5.54 15.53 -12.67
C ILE A 205 -5.24 17.03 -12.58
#